data_2925d9c28366bfff842cf65053477a87
#
_entry.id   2925d9c28366bfff842cf65053477a87
#
_cell.length_a   1.000
_cell.length_b   1.000
_cell.length_c   1.000
_cell.angle_alpha   90.00
_cell.angle_beta   90.00
_cell.angle_gamma   90.00
#
_symmetry.space_group_name_H-M   'P 1'
#
loop_
_entity.id
_entity.type
_entity.pdbx_description
1 polymer ?
#
loop_
_entity_poly.entity_id
_entity_poly.type
_entity_poly.pdbx_seq_one_letter_code
_entity_poly.pdbx_strand_id
1 'polypeptide(L)'
;MKKILFLLLGIIAAVSANAQVVEVYENGTLIHIYKNTPATRYTVKFKAPDNSETSIGKHDYVEIGGKKWATMNVGATTVADSPETAYGDYYAWGETVTYYTKVDFNKTPDASISWKRTNITGTHVNCDKYSHNFVCYSGDANNNFKEWTTAPYGDDGVLNTGCDVARSSWGSSWRMPTKADFDNLVLACCGSTSGYSIPAPSAIYTGGVYYIKEKGTKVDGVTYNVPGILFVDQIDTSKRLFFPAAGNLQNIKRDGQGTLCSYWASSLYSTDKSKAYYGHYSLKDFSMKIQPINRCLAFSIRPVSDR
;
A
#
# COMPACT_ATOMS: atom_id res chain seq x y z
N MET A 1 30.25 6.76 -34.46
CA MET A 1 28.88 7.14 -34.09
C MET A 1 28.59 6.56 -32.72
N LYS A 2 28.43 7.39 -31.71
CA LYS A 2 28.08 6.93 -30.37
C LYS A 2 26.56 6.77 -30.33
N LYS A 3 26.07 5.55 -30.06
CA LYS A 3 24.66 5.24 -29.83
C LYS A 3 24.43 5.29 -28.33
N ILE A 4 23.46 6.05 -27.87
CA ILE A 4 22.98 6.03 -26.48
C ILE A 4 21.64 5.31 -26.50
N LEU A 5 21.56 4.21 -25.76
CA LEU A 5 20.36 3.38 -25.64
C LEU A 5 19.61 3.77 -24.38
N PHE A 6 18.36 4.20 -24.51
CA PHE A 6 17.44 4.39 -23.39
C PHE A 6 16.37 3.29 -23.42
N LEU A 7 16.25 2.56 -22.34
CA LEU A 7 15.19 1.57 -22.14
C LEU A 7 14.08 2.21 -21.29
N LEU A 8 12.97 2.57 -21.92
CA LEU A 8 11.75 3.02 -21.25
C LEU A 8 10.64 2.03 -21.60
N LEU A 9 10.10 1.35 -20.61
CA LEU A 9 8.88 0.52 -20.59
C LEU A 9 8.24 0.29 -21.98
N GLY A 10 8.80 -0.63 -22.76
CA GLY A 10 8.27 -1.03 -24.06
C GLY A 10 8.73 -0.19 -25.26
N ILE A 11 9.37 0.96 -25.07
CA ILE A 11 9.90 1.80 -26.17
C ILE A 11 11.40 1.95 -26.00
N ILE A 12 12.16 1.51 -26.98
CA ILE A 12 13.62 1.70 -27.07
C ILE A 12 13.88 2.84 -28.03
N ALA A 13 14.36 3.98 -27.53
CA ALA A 13 14.85 5.05 -28.38
C ALA A 13 16.36 5.16 -28.25
N ALA A 14 17.10 5.01 -29.34
CA ALA A 14 18.51 5.30 -29.37
C ALA A 14 18.71 6.74 -29.84
N VAL A 15 19.16 7.63 -28.95
CA VAL A 15 19.47 9.01 -29.28
C VAL A 15 20.95 9.27 -29.05
N SER A 16 21.65 9.78 -30.05
CA SER A 16 23.00 10.33 -29.91
C SER A 16 22.92 11.82 -30.18
N ALA A 17 23.57 12.64 -29.34
CA ALA A 17 23.58 14.09 -29.49
C ALA A 17 24.06 14.60 -30.88
N ASN A 18 24.73 13.72 -31.66
CA ASN A 18 25.18 13.97 -33.03
C ASN A 18 24.65 12.91 -33.99
N ALA A 19 23.59 12.20 -33.70
CA ALA A 19 23.05 11.17 -34.59
C ALA A 19 22.24 11.84 -35.70
N GLN A 20 22.58 11.47 -36.95
CA GLN A 20 21.79 11.84 -38.10
C GLN A 20 20.49 11.04 -38.23
N VAL A 21 20.32 10.01 -37.41
CA VAL A 21 19.16 9.09 -37.45
C VAL A 21 18.70 8.77 -36.01
N VAL A 22 17.42 8.87 -35.79
CA VAL A 22 16.73 8.40 -34.58
C VAL A 22 15.82 7.26 -34.98
N GLU A 23 16.05 6.08 -34.41
CA GLU A 23 15.21 4.90 -34.61
C GLU A 23 14.31 4.71 -33.38
N VAL A 24 13.01 4.55 -33.56
CA VAL A 24 12.04 4.33 -32.52
C VAL A 24 11.50 2.91 -32.62
N TYR A 25 11.59 2.18 -31.52
CA TYR A 25 11.14 0.78 -31.42
C TYR A 25 10.04 0.68 -30.37
N GLU A 26 9.02 -0.13 -30.64
CA GLU A 26 7.99 -0.54 -29.70
C GLU A 26 8.04 -2.07 -29.58
N ASN A 27 8.22 -2.58 -28.36
CA ASN A 27 8.33 -4.02 -28.08
C ASN A 27 9.35 -4.75 -28.97
N GLY A 28 10.49 -4.11 -29.24
CA GLY A 28 11.54 -4.65 -30.09
C GLY A 28 11.27 -4.52 -31.60
N THR A 29 10.16 -3.95 -32.03
CA THR A 29 9.79 -3.72 -33.42
C THR A 29 10.10 -2.27 -33.80
N LEU A 30 10.83 -2.06 -34.89
CA LEU A 30 11.09 -0.73 -35.42
C LEU A 30 9.79 -0.13 -35.97
N ILE A 31 9.33 0.97 -35.35
CA ILE A 31 8.07 1.65 -35.76
C ILE A 31 8.31 2.92 -36.54
N HIS A 32 9.46 3.59 -36.34
CA HIS A 32 9.77 4.81 -37.09
C HIS A 32 11.26 5.13 -37.13
N ILE A 33 11.68 5.74 -38.24
CA ILE A 33 13.06 6.24 -38.44
C ILE A 33 12.96 7.75 -38.71
N TYR A 34 13.56 8.56 -37.85
CA TYR A 34 13.70 10.01 -38.08
C TYR A 34 15.13 10.28 -38.59
N LYS A 35 15.24 10.89 -39.79
CA LYS A 35 16.52 11.35 -40.30
C LYS A 35 16.72 12.81 -39.96
N ASN A 36 17.75 13.10 -39.20
CA ASN A 36 18.11 14.46 -38.82
C ASN A 36 18.97 15.08 -39.92
N THR A 37 18.49 16.17 -40.51
CA THR A 37 19.28 16.96 -41.46
C THR A 37 19.62 18.30 -40.84
N PRO A 38 20.68 19.03 -41.32
CA PRO A 38 21.03 20.33 -40.75
C PRO A 38 19.91 21.36 -40.77
N ALA A 39 18.90 21.16 -41.61
CA ALA A 39 17.74 22.03 -41.74
C ALA A 39 16.54 21.65 -40.87
N THR A 40 16.55 20.48 -40.25
CA THR A 40 15.40 19.97 -39.49
C THR A 40 15.85 19.48 -38.10
N ARG A 41 15.56 20.28 -37.07
CA ARG A 41 15.68 19.84 -35.68
C ARG A 41 14.38 19.20 -35.26
N TYR A 42 14.37 17.89 -35.04
CA TYR A 42 13.24 17.19 -34.46
C TYR A 42 13.35 17.22 -32.92
N THR A 43 12.33 17.75 -32.28
CA THR A 43 12.12 17.57 -30.85
C THR A 43 11.22 16.34 -30.68
N VAL A 44 11.81 15.21 -30.29
CA VAL A 44 11.01 14.02 -29.95
C VAL A 44 10.37 14.30 -28.60
N LYS A 45 9.09 14.61 -28.60
CA LYS A 45 8.28 14.62 -27.37
C LYS A 45 7.75 13.20 -27.21
N PHE A 46 8.26 12.48 -26.23
CA PHE A 46 7.64 11.24 -25.80
C PHE A 46 6.31 11.63 -25.15
N LYS A 47 5.19 11.28 -25.78
CA LYS A 47 3.93 11.22 -25.08
C LYS A 47 4.04 10.00 -24.18
N ALA A 48 3.99 10.22 -22.86
CA ALA A 48 3.77 9.11 -21.93
C ALA A 48 2.57 8.31 -22.44
N PRO A 49 2.58 6.97 -22.32
CA PRO A 49 1.40 6.19 -22.62
C PRO A 49 0.22 6.87 -21.93
N ASP A 50 -0.82 7.11 -22.70
CA ASP A 50 -2.05 7.72 -22.19
C ASP A 50 -2.72 6.71 -21.25
N ASN A 51 -2.16 6.58 -20.06
CA ASN A 51 -2.78 5.87 -18.94
C ASN A 51 -3.88 6.78 -18.39
N SER A 52 -4.88 7.05 -19.25
CA SER A 52 -6.07 7.82 -18.87
C SER A 52 -6.94 7.08 -17.85
N GLU A 53 -6.74 5.79 -17.61
CA GLU A 53 -7.34 5.07 -16.50
C GLU A 53 -6.51 5.25 -15.23
N THR A 54 -6.89 6.23 -14.42
CA THR A 54 -6.37 6.41 -13.05
C THR A 54 -7.26 5.74 -12.02
N SER A 55 -8.30 5.03 -12.44
CA SER A 55 -9.28 4.38 -11.55
C SER A 55 -9.70 3.00 -12.04
N ILE A 56 -10.04 2.12 -11.11
CA ILE A 56 -10.67 0.82 -11.34
C ILE A 56 -12.01 0.85 -10.61
N GLY A 57 -13.10 0.87 -11.37
CA GLY A 57 -14.42 1.11 -10.82
C GLY A 57 -14.54 2.51 -10.23
N LYS A 58 -14.73 2.61 -8.92
CA LYS A 58 -14.85 3.90 -8.20
C LYS A 58 -13.58 4.29 -7.42
N HIS A 59 -12.49 3.57 -7.61
CA HIS A 59 -11.28 3.71 -6.79
C HIS A 59 -10.08 4.09 -7.65
N ASP A 60 -9.48 5.22 -7.31
CA ASP A 60 -8.27 5.71 -7.95
C ASP A 60 -7.06 4.88 -7.55
N TYR A 61 -6.09 4.79 -8.45
CA TYR A 61 -4.86 4.06 -8.20
C TYR A 61 -3.61 4.80 -8.68
N VAL A 62 -2.48 4.37 -8.16
CA VAL A 62 -1.13 4.71 -8.64
C VAL A 62 -0.39 3.41 -8.92
N GLU A 63 0.25 3.32 -10.07
CA GLU A 63 1.06 2.14 -10.42
C GLU A 63 2.50 2.32 -9.98
N ILE A 64 2.94 1.52 -8.99
CA ILE A 64 4.31 1.48 -8.48
C ILE A 64 4.69 0.02 -8.22
N GLY A 65 5.93 -0.36 -8.56
CA GLY A 65 6.44 -1.71 -8.33
C GLY A 65 5.66 -2.80 -9.08
N GLY A 66 5.09 -2.46 -10.25
CA GLY A 66 4.33 -3.37 -11.10
C GLY A 66 2.93 -3.72 -10.56
N LYS A 67 2.40 -2.92 -9.63
CA LYS A 67 1.04 -3.07 -9.10
C LYS A 67 0.31 -1.74 -9.10
N LYS A 68 -0.99 -1.80 -9.38
CA LYS A 68 -1.90 -0.66 -9.22
C LYS A 68 -2.38 -0.61 -7.76
N TRP A 69 -1.81 0.29 -7.00
CA TRP A 69 -2.14 0.52 -5.59
C TRP A 69 -3.29 1.51 -5.48
N ALA A 70 -4.31 1.17 -4.75
CA ALA A 70 -5.38 2.11 -4.44
C ALA A 70 -4.83 3.35 -3.70
N THR A 71 -5.36 4.53 -3.99
CA THR A 71 -4.94 5.76 -3.31
C THR A 71 -5.48 5.86 -1.88
N MET A 72 -6.55 5.11 -1.56
CA MET A 72 -7.22 5.13 -0.25
C MET A 72 -7.26 3.74 0.38
N ASN A 73 -7.42 3.70 1.70
CA ASN A 73 -7.66 2.48 2.44
C ASN A 73 -9.12 2.01 2.28
N VAL A 74 -9.39 0.72 2.52
CA VAL A 74 -10.77 0.25 2.64
C VAL A 74 -11.48 1.02 3.76
N GLY A 75 -12.67 1.53 3.47
CA GLY A 75 -13.45 2.36 4.40
C GLY A 75 -13.06 3.84 4.45
N ALA A 76 -11.96 4.25 3.82
CA ALA A 76 -11.58 5.65 3.72
C ALA A 76 -12.39 6.39 2.63
N THR A 77 -12.56 7.69 2.80
CA THR A 77 -13.24 8.58 1.85
C THR A 77 -12.37 9.70 1.33
N THR A 78 -11.20 9.90 1.93
CA THR A 78 -10.16 10.84 1.45
C THR A 78 -8.78 10.21 1.58
N VAL A 79 -7.80 10.76 0.89
CA VAL A 79 -6.41 10.29 0.94
C VAL A 79 -5.72 10.73 2.23
N ALA A 80 -5.88 12.01 2.62
CA ALA A 80 -5.08 12.59 3.70
C ALA A 80 -5.76 13.79 4.39
N ASP A 81 -7.09 13.88 4.38
CA ASP A 81 -7.79 15.08 4.87
C ASP A 81 -7.91 15.09 6.39
N SER A 82 -8.47 14.05 6.98
CA SER A 82 -8.56 13.89 8.44
C SER A 82 -8.42 12.42 8.84
N PRO A 83 -8.13 12.13 10.11
CA PRO A 83 -8.10 10.75 10.60
C PRO A 83 -9.40 9.99 10.30
N GLU A 84 -10.54 10.61 10.51
CA GLU A 84 -11.87 10.01 10.34
C GLU A 84 -12.15 9.64 8.87
N THR A 85 -11.56 10.36 7.94
CA THR A 85 -11.80 10.15 6.51
C THR A 85 -10.68 9.42 5.79
N ALA A 86 -9.43 9.46 6.31
CA ALA A 86 -8.26 8.92 5.64
C ALA A 86 -7.80 7.55 6.17
N TYR A 87 -8.01 7.24 7.47
CA TYR A 87 -7.48 5.99 8.03
C TYR A 87 -8.24 4.76 7.56
N GLY A 88 -9.54 4.91 7.26
CA GLY A 88 -10.41 3.79 6.88
C GLY A 88 -10.75 2.88 8.06
N ASP A 89 -11.18 1.68 7.74
CA ASP A 89 -11.59 0.68 8.70
C ASP A 89 -10.43 -0.27 9.06
N TYR A 90 -10.59 -0.94 10.21
CA TYR A 90 -9.58 -1.87 10.73
C TYR A 90 -10.12 -3.30 10.73
N TYR A 91 -9.33 -4.23 10.26
CA TYR A 91 -9.71 -5.62 10.09
C TYR A 91 -8.68 -6.54 10.74
N ALA A 92 -9.14 -7.60 11.43
CA ALA A 92 -8.24 -8.70 11.73
C ALA A 92 -7.93 -9.49 10.45
N TRP A 93 -6.80 -10.16 10.42
CA TRP A 93 -6.37 -10.87 9.22
C TRP A 93 -7.31 -12.03 8.88
N GLY A 94 -7.78 -12.06 7.63
CA GLY A 94 -8.74 -13.05 7.15
C GLY A 94 -10.21 -12.73 7.45
N GLU A 95 -10.49 -11.61 8.11
CA GLU A 95 -11.84 -11.15 8.38
C GLU A 95 -12.29 -10.11 7.34
N THR A 96 -13.54 -10.21 6.90
CA THR A 96 -14.14 -9.27 5.94
C THR A 96 -15.11 -8.30 6.60
N VAL A 97 -15.35 -8.48 7.89
CA VAL A 97 -16.17 -7.57 8.70
C VAL A 97 -15.24 -6.74 9.57
N THR A 98 -15.41 -5.43 9.54
CA THR A 98 -14.61 -4.54 10.38
C THR A 98 -14.97 -4.72 11.83
N TYR A 99 -13.96 -4.72 12.71
CA TYR A 99 -14.16 -4.62 14.14
C TYR A 99 -14.63 -3.23 14.57
N TYR A 100 -14.46 -2.27 13.67
CA TYR A 100 -14.59 -0.89 14.00
C TYR A 100 -15.02 -0.08 12.78
N THR A 101 -16.29 0.36 12.79
CA THR A 101 -16.83 1.25 11.78
C THR A 101 -16.64 2.69 12.22
N LYS A 102 -15.87 3.48 11.51
CA LYS A 102 -15.64 4.91 11.69
C LYS A 102 -15.29 5.25 13.14
N VAL A 103 -14.02 5.26 13.38
CA VAL A 103 -13.44 5.70 14.63
C VAL A 103 -13.81 7.13 14.86
N ASP A 104 -14.49 7.41 15.94
CA ASP A 104 -14.59 8.76 16.45
C ASP A 104 -13.24 9.13 17.10
N PHE A 105 -12.35 9.68 16.30
CA PHE A 105 -11.00 10.07 16.77
C PHE A 105 -11.01 11.22 17.75
N ASN A 106 -12.15 11.89 17.91
CA ASN A 106 -12.29 12.99 18.87
C ASN A 106 -12.74 12.50 20.24
N LYS A 107 -13.23 11.25 20.36
CA LYS A 107 -13.57 10.69 21.66
C LYS A 107 -12.32 10.18 22.38
N THR A 108 -12.02 10.77 23.46
CA THR A 108 -11.13 10.25 24.51
C THR A 108 -11.87 9.16 25.29
N PRO A 109 -11.23 8.32 26.02
CA PRO A 109 -10.24 7.33 25.72
C PRO A 109 -10.86 6.03 25.17
N ASP A 110 -10.03 5.08 24.80
CA ASP A 110 -10.42 3.79 24.22
C ASP A 110 -11.50 3.00 24.97
N ALA A 111 -11.69 3.25 26.26
CA ALA A 111 -12.74 2.64 27.09
C ALA A 111 -14.18 3.03 26.69
N SER A 112 -14.37 4.12 25.94
CA SER A 112 -15.69 4.58 25.49
C SER A 112 -16.08 4.00 24.12
N ILE A 113 -15.21 3.24 23.48
CA ILE A 113 -15.44 2.65 22.19
C ILE A 113 -16.27 1.39 22.38
N SER A 114 -17.52 1.43 21.92
CA SER A 114 -18.35 0.24 21.81
C SER A 114 -17.83 -0.64 20.67
N TRP A 115 -17.06 -1.66 20.99
CA TRP A 115 -16.64 -2.69 20.06
C TRP A 115 -17.88 -3.45 19.60
N LYS A 116 -18.42 -3.08 18.46
CA LYS A 116 -19.45 -3.88 17.80
C LYS A 116 -18.75 -5.01 17.05
N ARG A 117 -18.57 -6.08 17.75
CA ARG A 117 -18.26 -7.35 17.16
C ARG A 117 -19.51 -7.91 16.50
N THR A 118 -19.77 -7.54 15.27
CA THR A 118 -20.85 -8.10 14.49
C THR A 118 -20.30 -9.19 13.59
N ASN A 119 -20.73 -10.43 13.85
CA ASN A 119 -20.61 -11.56 12.93
C ASN A 119 -19.18 -11.85 12.43
N ILE A 120 -18.33 -12.27 13.34
CA ILE A 120 -17.16 -13.04 12.94
C ILE A 120 -17.73 -14.34 12.39
N THR A 121 -17.72 -14.44 11.08
CA THR A 121 -18.05 -15.68 10.41
C THR A 121 -17.09 -16.73 10.90
N GLY A 122 -17.52 -17.90 11.24
CA GLY A 122 -16.86 -18.99 11.97
C GLY A 122 -15.47 -19.45 11.51
N THR A 123 -14.70 -18.59 10.85
CA THR A 123 -13.31 -18.84 10.45
C THR A 123 -12.34 -18.71 11.61
N HIS A 124 -12.65 -17.91 12.64
CA HIS A 124 -11.88 -17.85 13.89
C HIS A 124 -12.61 -18.49 15.05
N VAL A 125 -12.30 -19.73 15.35
CA VAL A 125 -12.99 -20.55 16.37
C VAL A 125 -13.03 -19.92 17.76
N ASN A 126 -12.09 -19.06 18.06
CA ASN A 126 -11.99 -18.43 19.38
C ASN A 126 -12.37 -16.97 19.42
N CYS A 127 -12.75 -16.41 18.28
CA CYS A 127 -13.21 -15.03 18.29
C CYS A 127 -14.48 -14.83 19.10
N ASP A 128 -15.31 -15.86 19.28
CA ASP A 128 -16.55 -15.79 20.06
C ASP A 128 -16.36 -15.89 21.56
N LYS A 129 -15.23 -16.43 22.00
CA LYS A 129 -14.99 -16.69 23.43
C LYS A 129 -14.72 -15.41 24.23
N TYR A 130 -14.29 -14.37 23.56
CA TYR A 130 -13.90 -13.12 24.21
C TYR A 130 -14.69 -11.96 23.62
N SER A 131 -15.84 -11.73 24.17
CA SER A 131 -16.81 -10.71 23.68
C SER A 131 -16.27 -9.27 23.60
N HIS A 132 -15.10 -9.00 24.15
CA HIS A 132 -14.51 -7.67 24.22
C HIS A 132 -13.03 -7.63 23.84
N ASN A 133 -12.38 -8.77 23.55
CA ASN A 133 -10.94 -8.84 23.28
C ASN A 133 -10.68 -9.60 22.00
N PHE A 134 -9.64 -9.19 21.29
CA PHE A 134 -9.07 -9.98 20.20
C PHE A 134 -8.47 -11.28 20.77
N VAL A 135 -8.72 -12.37 20.12
CA VAL A 135 -8.51 -13.74 20.63
C VAL A 135 -7.07 -14.11 20.92
N CYS A 136 -6.12 -13.52 20.27
CA CYS A 136 -4.73 -13.86 20.45
C CYS A 136 -4.00 -12.89 21.36
N TYR A 137 -4.70 -12.36 22.33
CA TYR A 137 -4.05 -11.54 23.31
C TYR A 137 -3.21 -12.38 24.26
N SER A 138 -1.99 -11.93 24.49
CA SER A 138 -0.99 -12.55 25.37
C SER A 138 -1.35 -12.57 26.86
N GLY A 139 -2.58 -12.20 27.22
CA GLY A 139 -3.08 -12.26 28.60
C GLY A 139 -3.77 -13.57 28.96
N ASP A 140 -4.02 -14.45 27.99
CA ASP A 140 -4.37 -15.81 28.29
C ASP A 140 -3.09 -16.55 28.68
N ALA A 141 -2.95 -16.88 29.96
CA ALA A 141 -1.80 -17.57 30.54
C ALA A 141 -1.43 -18.90 29.83
N ASN A 142 -2.31 -19.38 28.97
CA ASN A 142 -2.13 -20.63 28.22
C ASN A 142 -1.80 -20.45 26.75
N ASN A 143 -1.77 -19.21 26.24
CA ASN A 143 -1.39 -18.88 24.87
C ASN A 143 -2.08 -19.76 23.80
N ASN A 144 -3.31 -20.20 24.07
CA ASN A 144 -4.07 -21.17 23.28
C ASN A 144 -4.68 -20.46 22.07
N PHE A 145 -3.83 -20.12 21.11
CA PHE A 145 -4.28 -19.79 19.78
C PHE A 145 -4.88 -21.06 19.17
N LYS A 146 -6.18 -21.06 18.93
CA LYS A 146 -6.80 -22.16 18.18
C LYS A 146 -6.77 -21.83 16.69
N GLU A 147 -6.38 -22.82 15.89
CA GLU A 147 -6.49 -22.76 14.45
C GLU A 147 -7.93 -22.50 14.02
N TRP A 148 -8.09 -21.93 12.83
CA TRP A 148 -9.40 -21.84 12.20
C TRP A 148 -9.99 -23.24 12.01
N THR A 149 -11.30 -23.35 12.11
CA THR A 149 -12.00 -24.57 11.71
C THR A 149 -11.87 -24.83 10.20
N THR A 150 -11.75 -23.74 9.44
CA THR A 150 -11.47 -23.77 7.99
C THR A 150 -10.40 -22.73 7.74
N ALA A 151 -9.28 -23.14 7.17
CA ALA A 151 -8.19 -22.21 6.85
C ALA A 151 -8.69 -21.14 5.87
N PRO A 152 -8.49 -19.84 6.17
CA PRO A 152 -8.90 -18.75 5.30
C PRO A 152 -7.90 -18.49 4.15
N TYR A 153 -6.90 -19.36 4.00
CA TYR A 153 -5.80 -19.25 3.03
C TYR A 153 -5.62 -20.56 2.26
N GLY A 154 -5.04 -20.44 1.07
CA GLY A 154 -4.67 -21.58 0.22
C GLY A 154 -3.32 -22.20 0.59
N ASP A 155 -2.90 -23.20 -0.19
CA ASP A 155 -1.61 -23.88 -0.03
C ASP A 155 -0.41 -22.94 -0.26
N ASP A 156 -0.61 -21.87 -1.00
CA ASP A 156 0.35 -20.79 -1.21
C ASP A 156 0.51 -19.84 -0.01
N GLY A 157 -0.27 -20.05 1.05
CA GLY A 157 -0.28 -19.21 2.24
C GLY A 157 -0.87 -17.83 2.03
N VAL A 158 -1.67 -17.62 0.96
CA VAL A 158 -2.35 -16.36 0.68
C VAL A 158 -3.84 -16.49 0.99
N LEU A 159 -4.45 -15.41 1.49
CA LEU A 159 -5.88 -15.39 1.79
C LEU A 159 -6.73 -15.79 0.59
N ASN A 160 -7.68 -16.69 0.84
CA ASN A 160 -8.71 -17.07 -0.12
C ASN A 160 -9.58 -15.84 -0.49
N THR A 161 -10.14 -15.87 -1.67
CA THR A 161 -10.97 -14.76 -2.19
C THR A 161 -12.13 -14.36 -1.28
N GLY A 162 -12.73 -15.31 -0.57
CA GLY A 162 -13.81 -15.07 0.38
C GLY A 162 -13.38 -14.45 1.71
N CYS A 163 -12.08 -14.49 2.01
CA CYS A 163 -11.49 -13.96 3.24
C CYS A 163 -10.65 -12.68 2.98
N ASP A 164 -10.63 -12.22 1.74
CA ASP A 164 -9.95 -10.99 1.32
C ASP A 164 -10.93 -9.83 1.36
N VAL A 165 -10.75 -8.93 2.32
CA VAL A 165 -11.65 -7.80 2.53
C VAL A 165 -11.63 -6.79 1.38
N ALA A 166 -10.51 -6.61 0.68
CA ALA A 166 -10.47 -5.72 -0.47
C ALA A 166 -11.37 -6.24 -1.59
N ARG A 167 -11.38 -7.55 -1.83
CA ARG A 167 -12.30 -8.18 -2.79
C ARG A 167 -13.76 -8.09 -2.36
N SER A 168 -14.05 -8.35 -1.09
CA SER A 168 -15.42 -8.32 -0.58
C SER A 168 -16.01 -6.92 -0.57
N SER A 169 -15.18 -5.89 -0.32
CA SER A 169 -15.63 -4.50 -0.21
C SER A 169 -15.62 -3.76 -1.55
N TRP A 170 -14.65 -4.03 -2.44
CA TRP A 170 -14.40 -3.27 -3.67
C TRP A 170 -14.58 -4.08 -4.96
N GLY A 171 -14.82 -5.38 -4.83
CA GLY A 171 -15.03 -6.28 -5.96
C GLY A 171 -13.77 -7.01 -6.43
N SER A 172 -13.96 -7.98 -7.34
CA SER A 172 -12.93 -8.95 -7.74
C SER A 172 -11.70 -8.37 -8.43
N SER A 173 -11.76 -7.13 -8.88
CA SER A 173 -10.61 -6.43 -9.48
C SER A 173 -9.58 -6.00 -8.45
N TRP A 174 -9.95 -5.96 -7.19
CA TRP A 174 -9.10 -5.57 -6.07
C TRP A 174 -8.78 -6.76 -5.18
N ARG A 175 -7.66 -6.71 -4.50
CA ARG A 175 -7.27 -7.67 -3.48
C ARG A 175 -6.39 -7.01 -2.42
N MET A 176 -6.21 -7.68 -1.30
CA MET A 176 -5.16 -7.31 -0.35
C MET A 176 -3.79 -7.55 -0.97
N PRO A 177 -2.79 -6.69 -0.71
CA PRO A 177 -1.42 -6.90 -1.18
C PRO A 177 -0.81 -8.13 -0.51
N THR A 178 0.01 -8.87 -1.23
CA THR A 178 0.89 -9.89 -0.66
C THR A 178 2.13 -9.26 -0.01
N LYS A 179 2.90 -10.07 0.73
CA LYS A 179 4.24 -9.65 1.18
C LYS A 179 5.11 -9.19 0.01
N ALA A 180 5.09 -9.93 -1.09
CA ALA A 180 5.88 -9.60 -2.28
C ALA A 180 5.45 -8.26 -2.93
N ASP A 181 4.17 -7.93 -2.89
CA ASP A 181 3.72 -6.62 -3.40
C ASP A 181 4.28 -5.47 -2.56
N PHE A 182 4.31 -5.61 -1.24
CA PHE A 182 4.96 -4.62 -0.37
C PHE A 182 6.47 -4.54 -0.57
N ASP A 183 7.15 -5.69 -0.71
CA ASP A 183 8.59 -5.72 -1.00
C ASP A 183 8.88 -4.99 -2.33
N ASN A 184 8.08 -5.22 -3.36
CA ASN A 184 8.21 -4.57 -4.66
C ASN A 184 7.89 -3.06 -4.61
N LEU A 185 6.92 -2.64 -3.80
CA LEU A 185 6.64 -1.21 -3.57
C LEU A 185 7.87 -0.51 -2.97
N VAL A 186 8.43 -1.08 -1.91
CA VAL A 186 9.61 -0.52 -1.24
C VAL A 186 10.82 -0.55 -2.19
N LEU A 187 11.02 -1.66 -2.93
CA LEU A 187 12.09 -1.79 -3.90
C LEU A 187 12.00 -0.73 -5.00
N ALA A 188 10.81 -0.49 -5.55
CA ALA A 188 10.59 0.52 -6.60
C ALA A 188 10.87 1.95 -6.11
N CYS A 189 10.68 2.22 -4.83
CA CYS A 189 10.93 3.54 -4.25
C CYS A 189 12.35 3.72 -3.72
N CYS A 190 12.96 2.68 -3.13
CA CYS A 190 14.24 2.77 -2.42
C CYS A 190 15.39 2.03 -3.11
N GLY A 191 15.15 1.23 -4.15
CA GLY A 191 16.15 0.33 -4.73
C GLY A 191 16.55 -0.83 -3.81
N SER A 192 15.86 -1.03 -2.70
CA SER A 192 16.09 -2.09 -1.70
C SER A 192 14.76 -2.45 -1.04
N THR A 193 14.62 -3.69 -0.57
CA THR A 193 13.43 -4.17 0.15
C THR A 193 13.41 -3.76 1.63
N SER A 194 14.47 -3.11 2.11
CA SER A 194 14.55 -2.51 3.43
C SER A 194 15.12 -1.11 3.33
N GLY A 195 14.75 -0.23 4.25
CA GLY A 195 15.24 1.14 4.21
C GLY A 195 14.69 1.99 5.35
N TYR A 196 15.00 3.28 5.26
CA TYR A 196 14.49 4.31 6.16
C TYR A 196 13.74 5.34 5.35
N SER A 197 12.71 5.91 5.95
CA SER A 197 12.07 7.10 5.41
C SER A 197 12.81 8.36 5.87
N ILE A 198 12.75 9.40 5.05
CA ILE A 198 13.31 10.72 5.35
C ILE A 198 12.20 11.77 5.42
N PRO A 199 12.42 12.94 6.08
CA PRO A 199 11.43 14.01 6.08
C PRO A 199 11.03 14.40 4.65
N ALA A 200 9.73 14.55 4.41
CA ALA A 200 9.25 15.02 3.13
C ALA A 200 9.67 16.48 2.90
N PRO A 201 10.38 16.79 1.80
CA PRO A 201 10.66 18.17 1.41
C PRO A 201 9.39 18.84 0.85
N SER A 202 9.44 20.16 0.65
CA SER A 202 8.33 20.88 0.01
C SER A 202 8.10 20.50 -1.45
N ALA A 203 9.13 19.99 -2.11
CA ALA A 203 9.08 19.46 -3.48
C ALA A 203 9.95 18.21 -3.59
N ILE A 204 9.46 17.18 -4.30
CA ILE A 204 10.16 15.90 -4.48
C ILE A 204 10.64 15.78 -5.91
N TYR A 205 11.94 15.62 -6.06
CA TYR A 205 12.61 15.48 -7.37
C TYR A 205 13.25 14.11 -7.57
N THR A 206 13.30 13.28 -6.53
CA THR A 206 13.88 11.93 -6.59
C THR A 206 12.92 10.93 -5.98
N GLY A 207 13.01 9.68 -6.44
CA GLY A 207 12.31 8.56 -5.80
C GLY A 207 12.77 8.37 -4.36
N GLY A 208 11.94 7.69 -3.58
CA GLY A 208 12.24 7.42 -2.18
C GLY A 208 11.00 7.17 -1.34
N VAL A 209 11.22 7.07 -0.04
CA VAL A 209 10.15 7.00 0.94
C VAL A 209 10.31 8.12 1.94
N TYR A 210 9.28 8.92 2.07
CA TYR A 210 9.28 10.16 2.83
C TYR A 210 8.23 10.10 3.93
N TYR A 211 8.58 10.56 5.14
CA TYR A 211 7.59 10.68 6.19
C TYR A 211 7.02 12.09 6.25
N ILE A 212 5.71 12.16 6.47
CA ILE A 212 4.96 13.37 6.73
C ILE A 212 4.49 13.29 8.17
N LYS A 213 5.01 14.17 9.02
CA LYS A 213 4.76 14.12 10.46
C LYS A 213 3.74 15.14 10.91
N GLU A 214 3.80 16.34 10.33
CA GLU A 214 2.99 17.47 10.77
C GLU A 214 1.75 17.64 9.91
N LYS A 215 0.60 17.88 10.55
CA LYS A 215 -0.64 18.27 9.88
C LYS A 215 -0.43 19.55 9.06
N GLY A 216 -1.00 19.56 7.86
CA GLY A 216 -0.89 20.71 6.95
C GLY A 216 0.43 20.76 6.16
N THR A 217 1.26 19.71 6.23
CA THR A 217 2.47 19.62 5.41
C THR A 217 2.11 19.66 3.94
N LYS A 218 2.77 20.53 3.18
CA LYS A 218 2.61 20.64 1.74
C LYS A 218 3.80 20.06 1.01
N VAL A 219 3.54 19.19 0.04
CA VAL A 219 4.53 18.60 -0.85
C VAL A 219 4.02 18.73 -2.27
N ASP A 220 4.74 19.43 -3.15
CA ASP A 220 4.36 19.70 -4.53
C ASP A 220 2.91 20.18 -4.71
N GLY A 221 2.47 21.05 -3.82
CA GLY A 221 1.12 21.64 -3.84
C GLY A 221 0.03 20.79 -3.19
N VAL A 222 0.30 19.52 -2.88
CA VAL A 222 -0.64 18.65 -2.17
C VAL A 222 -0.52 18.87 -0.66
N THR A 223 -1.64 19.07 0.02
CA THR A 223 -1.69 19.23 1.48
C THR A 223 -2.04 17.92 2.15
N TYR A 224 -1.22 17.51 3.11
CA TYR A 224 -1.43 16.33 3.94
C TYR A 224 -1.83 16.78 5.35
N ASN A 225 -3.06 16.49 5.74
CA ASN A 225 -3.60 16.87 7.05
C ASN A 225 -3.53 15.76 8.09
N VAL A 226 -3.01 14.59 7.71
CA VAL A 226 -2.71 13.49 8.62
C VAL A 226 -1.25 13.04 8.44
N PRO A 227 -0.58 12.59 9.51
CA PRO A 227 0.73 11.97 9.41
C PRO A 227 0.70 10.70 8.57
N GLY A 228 1.83 10.37 7.94
CA GLY A 228 1.93 9.16 7.14
C GLY A 228 3.25 9.02 6.39
N ILE A 229 3.29 8.04 5.51
CA ILE A 229 4.42 7.74 4.64
C ILE A 229 4.02 7.98 3.20
N LEU A 230 4.85 8.69 2.46
CA LEU A 230 4.72 8.96 1.03
C LEU A 230 5.77 8.15 0.28
N PHE A 231 5.32 7.19 -0.51
CA PHE A 231 6.13 6.43 -1.45
C PHE A 231 6.20 7.16 -2.78
N VAL A 232 7.39 7.30 -3.31
CA VAL A 232 7.67 7.98 -4.58
C VAL A 232 8.51 7.06 -5.45
N ASP A 233 8.02 6.73 -6.63
CA ASP A 233 8.71 5.85 -7.56
C ASP A 233 10.06 6.44 -8.02
N GLN A 234 11.12 5.63 -8.10
CA GLN A 234 12.46 6.08 -8.48
C GLN A 234 12.58 6.45 -9.96
N ILE A 235 11.75 5.84 -10.80
CA ILE A 235 11.80 6.04 -12.26
C ILE A 235 10.89 7.19 -12.65
N ASP A 236 9.70 7.27 -12.04
CA ASP A 236 8.70 8.29 -12.33
C ASP A 236 8.22 8.94 -11.03
N THR A 237 8.85 10.04 -10.65
CA THR A 237 8.55 10.77 -9.40
C THR A 237 7.17 11.44 -9.38
N SER A 238 6.42 11.42 -10.48
CA SER A 238 5.00 11.81 -10.48
C SER A 238 4.11 10.74 -9.85
N LYS A 239 4.56 9.49 -9.82
CA LYS A 239 3.87 8.36 -9.19
C LYS A 239 4.14 8.37 -7.68
N ARG A 240 3.11 8.74 -6.94
CA ARG A 240 3.17 8.94 -5.49
C ARG A 240 2.02 8.26 -4.80
N LEU A 241 2.31 7.58 -3.73
CA LEU A 241 1.35 6.81 -2.97
C LEU A 241 1.47 7.12 -1.48
N PHE A 242 0.43 7.69 -0.88
CA PHE A 242 0.44 8.07 0.52
C PHE A 242 -0.26 7.02 1.39
N PHE A 243 0.41 6.58 2.44
CA PHE A 243 -0.10 5.68 3.47
C PHE A 243 -0.27 6.47 4.77
N PRO A 244 -1.51 6.78 5.19
CA PRO A 244 -1.76 7.40 6.48
C PRO A 244 -1.23 6.56 7.64
N ALA A 245 -0.72 7.22 8.68
CA ALA A 245 -0.32 6.58 9.92
C ALA A 245 -1.54 6.21 10.78
N ALA A 246 -2.32 5.27 10.27
CA ALA A 246 -3.57 4.82 10.88
C ALA A 246 -3.34 4.04 12.19
N GLY A 247 -2.10 3.58 12.47
CA GLY A 247 -1.81 2.76 13.62
C GLY A 247 -2.44 1.38 13.52
N ASN A 248 -2.86 0.87 14.65
CA ASN A 248 -3.52 -0.43 14.78
C ASN A 248 -4.51 -0.44 15.93
N LEU A 249 -5.31 -1.49 15.98
CA LEU A 249 -6.13 -1.81 17.15
C LEU A 249 -5.59 -3.09 17.78
N GLN A 250 -5.24 -3.00 19.04
CA GLN A 250 -4.83 -4.13 19.86
C GLN A 250 -5.73 -4.23 21.08
N ASN A 251 -6.46 -5.32 21.21
CA ASN A 251 -7.52 -5.46 22.20
C ASN A 251 -8.59 -4.37 22.01
N ILE A 252 -8.81 -3.57 23.05
CA ILE A 252 -9.72 -2.41 23.04
C ILE A 252 -8.96 -1.09 22.87
N LYS A 253 -7.66 -1.13 22.56
CA LYS A 253 -6.83 0.07 22.49
C LYS A 253 -6.43 0.37 21.05
N ARG A 254 -6.52 1.63 20.70
CA ARG A 254 -5.84 2.18 19.54
C ARG A 254 -4.38 2.40 19.91
N ASP A 255 -3.49 2.00 19.02
CA ASP A 255 -2.07 2.20 19.20
C ASP A 255 -1.43 2.76 17.94
N GLY A 256 -0.51 3.69 18.10
CA GLY A 256 0.30 4.20 17.03
C GLY A 256 -0.40 5.10 15.99
N GLN A 257 -1.65 5.58 16.22
CA GLN A 257 -2.22 6.58 15.33
C GLN A 257 -1.32 7.81 15.25
N GLY A 258 -1.12 8.30 14.04
CA GLY A 258 -0.22 9.42 13.76
C GLY A 258 1.28 9.08 13.80
N THR A 259 1.66 7.85 14.15
CA THR A 259 3.07 7.43 14.28
C THR A 259 3.42 6.12 13.60
N LEU A 260 2.43 5.24 13.37
CA LEU A 260 2.62 3.94 12.73
C LEU A 260 1.72 3.78 11.51
N CYS A 261 2.30 3.38 10.40
CA CYS A 261 1.57 2.88 9.24
C CYS A 261 1.60 1.35 9.31
N SER A 262 0.51 0.75 9.75
CA SER A 262 0.37 -0.71 9.91
C SER A 262 -0.67 -1.23 8.93
N TYR A 263 -0.24 -2.04 7.96
CA TYR A 263 -1.08 -2.49 6.85
C TYR A 263 -0.95 -3.98 6.63
N TRP A 264 -2.07 -4.73 6.64
CA TRP A 264 -2.05 -6.16 6.39
C TRP A 264 -1.59 -6.51 4.97
N ALA A 265 -0.73 -7.50 4.88
CA ALA A 265 -0.56 -8.32 3.68
C ALA A 265 -1.51 -9.53 3.73
N SER A 266 -1.88 -10.06 2.56
CA SER A 266 -2.66 -11.30 2.47
C SER A 266 -1.84 -12.56 2.75
N SER A 267 -0.53 -12.43 2.96
CA SER A 267 0.40 -13.56 3.15
C SER A 267 0.48 -14.01 4.60
N LEU A 268 0.25 -15.30 4.83
CA LEU A 268 0.47 -15.98 6.09
C LEU A 268 1.97 -16.11 6.40
N TYR A 269 2.33 -16.08 7.66
CA TYR A 269 3.69 -16.43 8.08
C TYR A 269 3.83 -17.96 8.19
N SER A 270 4.62 -18.57 7.32
CA SER A 270 4.66 -20.03 7.14
C SER A 270 5.16 -20.81 8.36
N THR A 271 6.06 -20.24 9.14
CA THR A 271 6.67 -20.88 10.32
C THR A 271 5.80 -20.80 11.57
N ASP A 272 4.87 -19.83 11.62
CA ASP A 272 3.95 -19.66 12.74
C ASP A 272 2.60 -19.17 12.21
N LYS A 273 1.67 -20.09 12.04
CA LYS A 273 0.35 -19.82 11.48
C LYS A 273 -0.53 -18.92 12.34
N SER A 274 -0.12 -18.60 13.57
CA SER A 274 -0.75 -17.56 14.38
C SER A 274 -0.46 -16.15 13.89
N LYS A 275 0.46 -16.00 12.92
CA LYS A 275 0.94 -14.73 12.40
C LYS A 275 0.72 -14.59 10.91
N ALA A 276 0.58 -13.35 10.48
CA ALA A 276 0.58 -12.97 9.07
C ALA A 276 1.53 -11.77 8.85
N TYR A 277 1.94 -11.57 7.61
CA TYR A 277 2.79 -10.44 7.27
C TYR A 277 2.00 -9.14 7.23
N TYR A 278 2.68 -8.06 7.61
CA TYR A 278 2.18 -6.70 7.48
C TYR A 278 3.30 -5.72 7.14
N GLY A 279 2.95 -4.63 6.46
CA GLY A 279 3.82 -3.49 6.29
C GLY A 279 3.84 -2.67 7.58
N HIS A 280 5.01 -2.52 8.17
CA HIS A 280 5.28 -1.72 9.36
C HIS A 280 6.20 -0.57 9.01
N TYR A 281 5.65 0.63 9.04
CA TYR A 281 6.40 1.85 8.76
C TYR A 281 6.23 2.81 9.94
N SER A 282 7.33 3.09 10.64
CA SER A 282 7.31 3.88 11.86
C SER A 282 7.84 5.29 11.59
N LEU A 283 7.03 6.30 11.94
CA LEU A 283 7.42 7.69 11.88
C LEU A 283 8.25 8.10 13.12
N LYS A 284 8.35 7.22 14.10
CA LYS A 284 9.09 7.48 15.34
C LYS A 284 10.58 7.16 15.19
N ASP A 285 10.90 6.00 14.63
CA ASP A 285 12.25 5.51 14.39
C ASP A 285 12.62 5.45 12.88
N PHE A 286 11.70 5.91 12.03
CA PHE A 286 11.86 6.01 10.57
C PHE A 286 12.12 4.67 9.87
N SER A 287 11.83 3.57 10.54
CA SER A 287 12.07 2.23 10.03
C SER A 287 10.92 1.75 9.14
N MET A 288 11.29 0.92 8.16
CA MET A 288 10.35 0.24 7.26
C MET A 288 10.66 -1.25 7.28
N LYS A 289 9.65 -2.07 7.55
CA LYS A 289 9.80 -3.53 7.62
C LYS A 289 8.54 -4.22 7.13
N ILE A 290 8.70 -5.31 6.40
CA ILE A 290 7.62 -6.26 6.15
C ILE A 290 7.88 -7.45 7.08
N GLN A 291 7.08 -7.59 8.11
CA GLN A 291 7.34 -8.53 9.20
C GLN A 291 6.06 -9.24 9.66
N PRO A 292 6.17 -10.41 10.30
CA PRO A 292 5.02 -11.13 10.82
C PRO A 292 4.55 -10.57 12.16
N ILE A 293 3.22 -10.58 12.37
CA ILE A 293 2.61 -10.24 13.65
C ILE A 293 1.34 -11.07 13.86
N ASN A 294 0.86 -11.14 15.09
CA ASN A 294 -0.35 -11.88 15.44
C ASN A 294 -1.56 -11.40 14.62
N ARG A 295 -2.20 -12.33 13.91
CA ARG A 295 -3.27 -12.05 12.96
C ARG A 295 -4.58 -11.55 13.57
N CYS A 296 -4.68 -11.57 14.90
CA CYS A 296 -5.81 -11.03 15.66
C CYS A 296 -5.78 -9.52 15.85
N LEU A 297 -4.63 -8.90 15.62
CA LEU A 297 -4.57 -7.44 15.60
C LEU A 297 -5.38 -6.89 14.43
N ALA A 298 -5.92 -5.71 14.57
CA ALA A 298 -6.66 -5.10 13.49
C ALA A 298 -5.85 -3.95 12.85
N PHE A 299 -5.64 -4.06 11.53
CA PHE A 299 -4.91 -3.07 10.75
C PHE A 299 -5.75 -2.60 9.57
N SER A 300 -5.34 -1.47 9.03
CA SER A 300 -5.89 -0.95 7.78
C SER A 300 -5.50 -1.82 6.58
N ILE A 301 -6.31 -1.75 5.53
CA ILE A 301 -6.06 -2.45 4.26
C ILE A 301 -5.85 -1.42 3.17
N ARG A 302 -4.73 -1.53 2.44
CA ARG A 302 -4.47 -0.81 1.21
C ARG A 302 -4.62 -1.76 0.03
N PRO A 303 -5.70 -1.69 -0.75
CA PRO A 303 -5.91 -2.60 -1.87
C PRO A 303 -4.90 -2.43 -3.00
N VAL A 304 -4.69 -3.53 -3.74
CA VAL A 304 -3.96 -3.57 -5.01
C VAL A 304 -4.78 -4.25 -6.09
N SER A 305 -4.42 -3.96 -7.35
CA SER A 305 -4.98 -4.66 -8.51
C SER A 305 -3.86 -5.17 -9.41
N ASP A 306 -4.13 -6.34 -10.01
CA ASP A 306 -3.26 -6.98 -11.02
C ASP A 306 -3.70 -6.66 -12.46
N ARG A 307 -4.79 -5.88 -12.63
CA ARG A 307 -5.38 -5.52 -13.94
C ARG A 307 -4.74 -4.28 -14.53
#